data_e53dd8c98e8008ed44c695833627d850
#
_entry.id   e53dd8c98e8008ed44c695833627d850
#
_cell.length_a   1.000
_cell.length_b   1.000
_cell.length_c   1.000
_cell.angle_alpha   90.00
_cell.angle_beta   90.00
_cell.angle_gamma   90.00
#
_symmetry.space_group_name_H-M   'P 1'
#
loop_
_entity.id
_entity.type
_entity.pdbx_description
1 polymer ?
#
loop_
_entity_poly.entity_id
_entity_poly.type
_entity_poly.pdbx_seq_one_letter_code
_entity_poly.pdbx_strand_id
1 'polypeptide(L)'
;MYQLKKTEVTCICDNVYVLTDRAGCCVNLVVGKEKALVFDTGSGTDDIHGMVRKLTGLPLVVINSHGHFDHIGGNSQFDTVYMHQDDFVILESYTAEMLGQWDNMKALDFDTFNLGEMECRIIPLRGHSKGSVGVWIPKHRLLLSGDALTPVMCLIFQNHMTVETQYNTLKCVKNLDFDYYLT
;
A
#
# COMPACT_ATOMS: atom_id res chain seq x y z
N MET A 1 -17.79 1.57 -22.78
CA MET A 1 -17.72 0.26 -22.12
C MET A 1 -16.27 0.12 -21.61
N TYR A 2 -16.05 0.21 -20.29
CA TYR A 2 -14.72 0.05 -19.71
C TYR A 2 -14.35 -1.43 -19.85
N GLN A 3 -13.28 -1.72 -20.60
CA GLN A 3 -12.81 -3.09 -20.76
C GLN A 3 -11.88 -3.39 -19.58
N LEU A 4 -12.30 -4.28 -18.69
CA LEU A 4 -11.44 -4.72 -17.56
C LEU A 4 -10.14 -5.28 -18.14
N LYS A 5 -9.02 -4.83 -17.60
CA LYS A 5 -7.70 -5.33 -17.98
C LYS A 5 -7.53 -6.78 -17.49
N LYS A 6 -6.54 -7.46 -18.00
CA LYS A 6 -6.13 -8.74 -17.45
C LYS A 6 -5.25 -8.48 -16.22
N THR A 7 -5.46 -9.24 -15.17
CA THR A 7 -4.59 -9.20 -13.99
C THR A 7 -3.14 -9.57 -14.38
N GLU A 8 -2.19 -8.78 -13.94
CA GLU A 8 -0.78 -8.95 -14.31
C GLU A 8 0.10 -9.06 -13.05
N VAL A 9 1.19 -9.80 -13.16
CA VAL A 9 2.26 -9.86 -12.16
C VAL A 9 3.56 -9.47 -12.83
N THR A 10 4.16 -8.38 -12.40
CA THR A 10 5.42 -7.88 -12.92
C THR A 10 6.50 -7.99 -11.84
N CYS A 11 7.60 -8.66 -12.15
CA CYS A 11 8.80 -8.67 -11.31
C CYS A 11 9.60 -7.40 -11.60
N ILE A 12 9.79 -6.55 -10.59
CA ILE A 12 10.52 -5.28 -10.72
C ILE A 12 12.02 -5.50 -10.51
N CYS A 13 12.35 -6.22 -9.44
CA CYS A 13 13.71 -6.68 -9.13
C CYS A 13 13.59 -7.92 -8.23
N ASP A 14 14.74 -8.48 -7.80
CA ASP A 14 14.76 -9.69 -6.99
C ASP A 14 13.79 -9.58 -5.79
N ASN A 15 12.79 -10.47 -5.78
CA ASN A 15 11.80 -10.57 -4.71
C ASN A 15 10.86 -9.35 -4.54
N VAL A 16 10.78 -8.46 -5.52
CA VAL A 16 9.85 -7.33 -5.55
C VAL A 16 8.93 -7.45 -6.76
N TYR A 17 7.64 -7.48 -6.51
CA TYR A 17 6.60 -7.68 -7.52
C TYR A 17 5.52 -6.60 -7.41
N VAL A 18 5.00 -6.19 -8.56
CA VAL A 18 3.77 -5.41 -8.69
C VAL A 18 2.69 -6.33 -9.25
N LEU A 19 1.60 -6.46 -8.53
CA LEU A 19 0.39 -7.13 -8.97
C LEU A 19 -0.60 -6.05 -9.39
N THR A 20 -1.01 -6.04 -10.64
CA THR A 20 -2.02 -5.10 -11.14
C THR A 20 -3.33 -5.83 -11.30
N ASP A 21 -4.38 -5.38 -10.62
CA ASP A 21 -5.71 -5.98 -10.73
C ASP A 21 -6.43 -5.55 -12.02
N ARG A 22 -7.60 -6.14 -12.29
CA ARG A 22 -8.40 -5.82 -13.49
C ARG A 22 -8.93 -4.39 -13.54
N ALA A 23 -9.02 -3.71 -12.41
CA ALA A 23 -9.37 -2.29 -12.34
C ALA A 23 -8.16 -1.39 -12.66
N GLY A 24 -6.94 -1.95 -12.61
CA GLY A 24 -5.69 -1.25 -12.83
C GLY A 24 -5.03 -0.76 -11.56
N CYS A 25 -5.53 -1.19 -10.37
CA CYS A 25 -4.94 -0.85 -9.09
C CYS A 25 -3.72 -1.71 -8.80
N CYS A 26 -2.70 -1.11 -8.20
CA CYS A 26 -1.43 -1.78 -7.94
C CYS A 26 -1.37 -2.30 -6.49
N VAL A 27 -0.80 -3.48 -6.33
CA VAL A 27 -0.46 -4.11 -5.05
C VAL A 27 1.02 -4.46 -5.11
N ASN A 28 1.79 -4.01 -4.14
CA ASN A 28 3.22 -4.28 -4.13
C ASN A 28 3.54 -5.44 -3.18
N LEU A 29 4.25 -6.44 -3.66
CA LEU A 29 4.71 -7.59 -2.87
C LEU A 29 6.24 -7.56 -2.76
N VAL A 30 6.75 -7.59 -1.53
CA VAL A 30 8.18 -7.71 -1.26
C VAL A 30 8.43 -8.97 -0.43
N VAL A 31 9.16 -9.92 -0.97
CA VAL A 31 9.42 -11.22 -0.35
C VAL A 31 10.78 -11.21 0.35
N GLY A 32 10.77 -11.31 1.68
CA GLY A 32 11.98 -11.46 2.48
C GLY A 32 12.38 -12.92 2.67
N LYS A 33 13.22 -13.19 3.67
CA LYS A 33 13.61 -14.56 4.03
C LYS A 33 12.64 -15.24 5.00
N GLU A 34 11.97 -14.47 5.86
CA GLU A 34 11.11 -15.00 6.93
C GLU A 34 9.66 -14.56 6.79
N LYS A 35 9.42 -13.40 6.19
CA LYS A 35 8.10 -12.80 5.97
C LYS A 35 8.06 -12.13 4.61
N ALA A 36 6.85 -11.84 4.14
CA ALA A 36 6.64 -10.99 2.97
C ALA A 36 5.74 -9.81 3.32
N LEU A 37 6.01 -8.65 2.73
CA LEU A 37 5.15 -7.47 2.79
C LEU A 37 4.20 -7.46 1.61
N VAL A 38 2.91 -7.28 1.88
CA VAL A 38 1.90 -6.87 0.91
C VAL A 38 1.56 -5.41 1.21
N PHE A 39 1.83 -4.53 0.28
CA PHE A 39 1.54 -3.11 0.41
C PHE A 39 0.40 -2.74 -0.53
N ASP A 40 -0.72 -2.37 0.04
CA ASP A 40 -2.06 -2.26 -0.54
C ASP A 40 -2.68 -3.62 -0.95
N THR A 41 -3.97 -3.62 -1.23
CA THR A 41 -4.74 -4.83 -1.57
C THR A 41 -5.60 -4.66 -2.82
N GLY A 42 -5.45 -3.52 -3.51
CA GLY A 42 -6.16 -3.21 -4.74
C GLY A 42 -7.65 -2.93 -4.54
N SER A 43 -8.40 -2.98 -5.64
CA SER A 43 -9.83 -2.67 -5.68
C SER A 43 -10.76 -3.80 -5.18
N GLY A 44 -10.23 -4.96 -4.85
CA GLY A 44 -11.01 -6.13 -4.45
C GLY A 44 -11.66 -6.90 -5.62
N THR A 45 -11.39 -6.52 -6.87
CA THR A 45 -11.96 -7.18 -8.06
C THR A 45 -11.33 -8.53 -8.37
N ASP A 46 -10.18 -8.83 -7.78
CA ASP A 46 -9.38 -10.04 -8.02
C ASP A 46 -9.01 -10.76 -6.73
N ASP A 47 -8.64 -12.02 -6.84
CA ASP A 47 -8.08 -12.83 -5.75
C ASP A 47 -6.60 -12.48 -5.54
N ILE A 48 -6.35 -11.33 -4.92
CA ILE A 48 -4.98 -10.83 -4.63
C ILE A 48 -4.26 -11.78 -3.67
N HIS A 49 -4.95 -12.27 -2.63
CA HIS A 49 -4.36 -13.22 -1.70
C HIS A 49 -3.88 -14.50 -2.41
N GLY A 50 -4.72 -15.09 -3.26
CA GLY A 50 -4.32 -16.26 -4.04
C GLY A 50 -3.18 -15.99 -5.01
N MET A 51 -3.07 -14.77 -5.56
CA MET A 51 -1.94 -14.37 -6.40
C MET A 51 -0.66 -14.26 -5.58
N VAL A 52 -0.71 -13.60 -4.41
CA VAL A 52 0.43 -13.51 -3.48
C VAL A 52 0.90 -14.90 -3.06
N ARG A 53 -0.04 -15.81 -2.74
CA ARG A 53 0.28 -17.18 -2.32
C ARG A 53 0.93 -18.04 -3.40
N LYS A 54 0.77 -17.72 -4.67
CA LYS A 54 1.53 -18.36 -5.77
C LYS A 54 2.99 -17.92 -5.82
N LEU A 55 3.31 -16.75 -5.24
CA LEU A 55 4.66 -16.17 -5.23
C LEU A 55 5.40 -16.49 -3.93
N THR A 56 4.69 -16.64 -2.81
CA THR A 56 5.30 -16.91 -1.51
C THR A 56 4.38 -17.67 -0.56
N GLY A 57 4.95 -18.62 0.19
CA GLY A 57 4.28 -19.29 1.32
C GLY A 57 4.58 -18.65 2.69
N LEU A 58 5.36 -17.58 2.74
CA LEU A 58 5.80 -16.95 3.99
C LEU A 58 4.64 -16.25 4.74
N PRO A 59 4.76 -16.03 6.06
CA PRO A 59 3.87 -15.15 6.81
C PRO A 59 3.82 -13.76 6.19
N LEU A 60 2.62 -13.15 6.12
CA LEU A 60 2.42 -11.85 5.49
C LEU A 60 2.33 -10.74 6.54
N VAL A 61 2.94 -9.61 6.23
CA VAL A 61 2.67 -8.30 6.83
C VAL A 61 1.92 -7.51 5.76
N VAL A 62 0.66 -7.16 6.03
CA VAL A 62 -0.19 -6.45 5.07
C VAL A 62 -0.41 -5.03 5.58
N ILE A 63 -0.05 -4.03 4.77
CA ILE A 63 -0.13 -2.62 5.13
C ILE A 63 -0.80 -1.87 4.01
N ASN A 64 -1.84 -1.09 4.32
CA ASN A 64 -2.40 -0.13 3.38
C ASN A 64 -1.65 1.19 3.45
N SER A 65 -1.33 1.73 2.27
CA SER A 65 -0.72 3.05 2.13
C SER A 65 -1.64 4.15 2.67
N HIS A 66 -2.95 4.02 2.42
CA HIS A 66 -4.00 4.94 2.86
C HIS A 66 -5.39 4.28 2.72
N GLY A 67 -6.45 5.00 3.07
CA GLY A 67 -7.81 4.45 3.21
C GLY A 67 -8.70 4.53 1.97
N HIS A 68 -8.23 4.91 0.77
CA HIS A 68 -9.08 4.93 -0.42
C HIS A 68 -9.36 3.54 -0.97
N PHE A 69 -10.54 3.39 -1.58
CA PHE A 69 -11.12 2.10 -1.96
C PHE A 69 -10.20 1.24 -2.85
N ASP A 70 -9.53 1.85 -3.79
CA ASP A 70 -8.64 1.18 -4.74
C ASP A 70 -7.33 0.65 -4.11
N HIS A 71 -7.09 0.96 -2.84
CA HIS A 71 -5.97 0.45 -2.03
C HIS A 71 -6.39 -0.55 -0.96
N ILE A 72 -7.66 -0.53 -0.55
CA ILE A 72 -8.17 -1.32 0.58
C ILE A 72 -9.24 -2.35 0.20
N GLY A 73 -9.71 -2.33 -1.05
CA GLY A 73 -10.85 -3.16 -1.50
C GLY A 73 -10.64 -4.67 -1.34
N GLY A 74 -9.41 -5.14 -1.35
CA GLY A 74 -9.06 -6.55 -1.14
C GLY A 74 -8.76 -6.92 0.31
N ASN A 75 -8.91 -6.03 1.30
CA ASN A 75 -8.54 -6.26 2.70
C ASN A 75 -9.20 -7.50 3.31
N SER A 76 -10.45 -7.78 2.97
CA SER A 76 -11.18 -8.96 3.47
C SER A 76 -10.55 -10.30 3.10
N GLN A 77 -9.60 -10.32 2.18
CA GLN A 77 -8.88 -11.53 1.74
C GLN A 77 -7.72 -11.91 2.69
N PHE A 78 -7.38 -11.06 3.67
CA PHE A 78 -6.24 -11.22 4.56
C PHE A 78 -6.67 -11.30 6.03
N ASP A 79 -5.93 -12.02 6.86
CA ASP A 79 -6.25 -12.22 8.29
C ASP A 79 -6.06 -10.94 9.13
N THR A 80 -5.09 -10.12 8.80
CA THR A 80 -4.80 -8.85 9.48
C THR A 80 -4.21 -7.86 8.49
N VAL A 81 -4.74 -6.64 8.50
CA VAL A 81 -4.28 -5.51 7.66
C VAL A 81 -4.02 -4.30 8.56
N TYR A 82 -2.87 -3.67 8.40
CA TYR A 82 -2.50 -2.45 9.13
C TYR A 82 -2.71 -1.21 8.28
N MET A 83 -3.27 -0.16 8.88
CA MET A 83 -3.45 1.15 8.27
C MET A 83 -3.27 2.24 9.30
N HIS A 84 -2.77 3.41 8.90
CA HIS A 84 -2.63 4.53 9.82
C HIS A 84 -4.01 4.97 10.35
N GLN A 85 -4.13 5.17 11.66
CA GLN A 85 -5.40 5.45 12.34
C GLN A 85 -6.12 6.71 11.81
N ASP A 86 -5.37 7.71 11.32
CA ASP A 86 -5.93 8.95 10.78
C ASP A 86 -6.79 8.71 9.52
N ASP A 87 -6.66 7.57 8.85
CA ASP A 87 -7.46 7.22 7.67
C ASP A 87 -8.65 6.30 7.98
N PHE A 88 -8.83 5.86 9.21
CA PHE A 88 -10.03 5.09 9.57
C PHE A 88 -11.33 5.87 9.34
N VAL A 89 -11.29 7.19 9.42
CA VAL A 89 -12.44 8.06 9.10
C VAL A 89 -12.91 7.91 7.65
N ILE A 90 -12.03 7.54 6.72
CA ILE A 90 -12.39 7.31 5.32
C ILE A 90 -13.31 6.09 5.20
N LEU A 91 -13.09 5.07 6.04
CA LEU A 91 -13.86 3.83 6.03
C LEU A 91 -15.35 4.08 6.31
N GLU A 92 -15.69 5.11 7.10
CA GLU A 92 -17.06 5.48 7.41
C GLU A 92 -17.86 5.89 6.16
N SER A 93 -17.16 6.27 5.08
CA SER A 93 -17.78 6.63 3.80
C SER A 93 -18.13 5.44 2.92
N TYR A 94 -17.69 4.23 3.28
CA TYR A 94 -17.90 3.01 2.50
C TYR A 94 -18.94 2.10 3.15
N THR A 95 -19.63 1.32 2.33
CA THR A 95 -20.57 0.30 2.82
C THR A 95 -19.86 -1.03 3.04
N ALA A 96 -20.44 -1.88 3.91
CA ALA A 96 -19.95 -3.25 4.10
C ALA A 96 -19.95 -4.08 2.81
N GLU A 97 -20.86 -3.75 1.86
CA GLU A 97 -20.91 -4.38 0.54
C GLU A 97 -19.67 -4.02 -0.31
N MET A 98 -19.12 -2.82 -0.14
CA MET A 98 -17.94 -2.36 -0.87
C MET A 98 -16.64 -2.98 -0.33
N LEU A 99 -16.50 -3.10 0.97
CA LEU A 99 -15.24 -3.47 1.62
C LEU A 99 -15.24 -4.88 2.24
N GLY A 100 -16.39 -5.53 2.31
CA GLY A 100 -16.53 -6.76 3.09
C GLY A 100 -16.47 -6.51 4.60
N GLN A 101 -15.98 -7.48 5.37
CA GLN A 101 -15.79 -7.34 6.82
C GLN A 101 -14.46 -6.65 7.12
N TRP A 102 -14.45 -5.79 8.16
CA TRP A 102 -13.32 -4.91 8.51
C TRP A 102 -12.69 -5.24 9.86
N ASP A 103 -13.17 -6.26 10.51
CA ASP A 103 -12.72 -6.71 11.84
C ASP A 103 -11.23 -7.11 11.83
N ASN A 104 -10.67 -7.33 10.64
CA ASN A 104 -9.25 -7.65 10.42
C ASN A 104 -8.33 -6.41 10.35
N MET A 105 -8.89 -5.19 10.37
CA MET A 105 -8.09 -3.97 10.26
C MET A 105 -7.60 -3.51 11.64
N LYS A 106 -6.32 -3.15 11.70
CA LYS A 106 -5.63 -2.67 12.90
C LYS A 106 -4.91 -1.35 12.63
N ALA A 107 -4.84 -0.53 13.68
CA ALA A 107 -3.99 0.65 13.62
C ALA A 107 -2.53 0.25 13.45
N LEU A 108 -1.84 0.95 12.55
CA LEU A 108 -0.40 0.83 12.36
C LEU A 108 0.31 1.50 13.54
N ASP A 109 0.83 0.70 14.46
CA ASP A 109 1.43 1.13 15.73
C ASP A 109 2.94 0.84 15.82
N PHE A 110 3.57 0.60 14.68
CA PHE A 110 5.01 0.36 14.59
C PHE A 110 5.62 1.18 13.44
N ASP A 111 6.85 1.65 13.65
CA ASP A 111 7.60 2.44 12.67
C ASP A 111 8.57 1.60 11.84
N THR A 112 8.92 0.40 12.32
CA THR A 112 9.86 -0.50 11.65
C THR A 112 9.43 -1.95 11.82
N PHE A 113 9.77 -2.79 10.82
CA PHE A 113 9.60 -4.23 10.88
C PHE A 113 10.67 -4.91 10.03
N ASN A 114 10.82 -6.23 10.17
CA ASN A 114 11.84 -6.99 9.45
C ASN A 114 11.21 -8.18 8.71
N LEU A 115 11.63 -8.38 7.46
CA LEU A 115 11.20 -9.49 6.61
C LEU A 115 12.18 -10.69 6.60
N GLY A 116 13.15 -10.68 7.52
CA GLY A 116 14.31 -11.60 7.52
C GLY A 116 15.48 -11.00 6.72
N GLU A 117 16.47 -10.45 7.44
CA GLU A 117 17.63 -9.73 6.88
C GLU A 117 17.26 -8.52 5.98
N MET A 118 16.03 -8.02 6.08
CA MET A 118 15.52 -6.87 5.34
C MET A 118 14.66 -6.02 6.27
N GLU A 119 15.25 -4.93 6.76
CA GLU A 119 14.53 -3.91 7.53
C GLU A 119 13.65 -3.09 6.61
N CYS A 120 12.43 -2.84 7.04
CA CYS A 120 11.45 -1.96 6.41
C CYS A 120 11.07 -0.86 7.40
N ARG A 121 10.94 0.38 6.92
CA ARG A 121 10.59 1.55 7.74
C ARG A 121 9.35 2.23 7.21
N ILE A 122 8.41 2.52 8.11
CA ILE A 122 7.21 3.30 7.80
C ILE A 122 7.60 4.77 7.69
N ILE A 123 7.24 5.38 6.59
CA ILE A 123 7.49 6.81 6.32
C ILE A 123 6.14 7.53 6.24
N PRO A 124 5.87 8.53 7.08
CA PRO A 124 4.68 9.36 6.93
C PRO A 124 4.73 10.13 5.60
N LEU A 125 3.71 9.93 4.75
CA LEU A 125 3.60 10.57 3.44
C LEU A 125 2.33 11.43 3.33
N ARG A 126 2.05 12.20 4.37
CA ARG A 126 0.84 13.02 4.49
C ARG A 126 0.68 14.00 3.33
N GLY A 127 -0.54 14.08 2.80
CA GLY A 127 -0.88 14.98 1.70
C GLY A 127 -2.09 14.47 0.94
N HIS A 128 -1.95 13.40 0.18
CA HIS A 128 -3.04 12.73 -0.53
C HIS A 128 -4.15 12.30 0.44
N SER A 129 -3.78 11.71 1.57
CA SER A 129 -4.64 11.61 2.76
C SER A 129 -3.85 12.00 4.01
N LYS A 130 -4.56 12.20 5.13
CA LYS A 130 -3.95 12.51 6.42
C LYS A 130 -3.15 11.35 6.99
N GLY A 131 -3.61 10.11 6.75
CA GLY A 131 -2.99 8.88 7.19
C GLY A 131 -2.07 8.22 6.15
N SER A 132 -1.78 8.89 5.02
CA SER A 132 -0.89 8.33 4.01
C SER A 132 0.48 7.97 4.58
N VAL A 133 0.92 6.73 4.33
CA VAL A 133 2.24 6.19 4.68
C VAL A 133 2.89 5.53 3.48
N GLY A 134 4.21 5.46 3.51
CA GLY A 134 5.00 4.62 2.62
C GLY A 134 5.84 3.62 3.40
N VAL A 135 6.45 2.69 2.69
CA VAL A 135 7.43 1.76 3.26
C VAL A 135 8.77 1.95 2.54
N TRP A 136 9.76 2.43 3.27
CA TRP A 136 11.12 2.52 2.76
C TRP A 136 11.90 1.25 3.08
N ILE A 137 12.52 0.67 2.05
CA ILE A 137 13.30 -0.57 2.11
C ILE A 137 14.74 -0.25 1.70
N PRO A 138 15.62 0.11 2.66
CA PRO A 138 16.99 0.54 2.37
C PRO A 138 17.78 -0.46 1.54
N LYS A 139 17.62 -1.76 1.81
CA LYS A 139 18.32 -2.85 1.13
C LYS A 139 18.08 -2.85 -0.38
N HIS A 140 16.89 -2.48 -0.82
CA HIS A 140 16.52 -2.39 -2.23
C HIS A 140 16.59 -0.95 -2.76
N ARG A 141 16.93 0.05 -1.92
CA ARG A 141 16.87 1.46 -2.25
C ARG A 141 15.49 1.83 -2.85
N LEU A 142 14.43 1.28 -2.24
CA LEU A 142 13.06 1.30 -2.74
C LEU A 142 12.13 1.99 -1.74
N LEU A 143 11.25 2.86 -2.24
CA LEU A 143 10.14 3.43 -1.50
C LEU A 143 8.81 2.97 -2.12
N LEU A 144 7.99 2.26 -1.35
CA LEU A 144 6.59 2.03 -1.69
C LEU A 144 5.81 3.23 -1.18
N SER A 145 5.11 3.94 -2.07
CA SER A 145 4.57 5.27 -1.74
C SER A 145 3.05 5.38 -1.80
N GLY A 146 2.37 4.38 -2.37
CA GLY A 146 0.97 4.56 -2.73
C GLY A 146 0.77 5.86 -3.51
N ASP A 147 -0.34 6.54 -3.35
CA ASP A 147 -0.69 7.74 -4.10
C ASP A 147 0.06 9.01 -3.69
N ALA A 148 0.92 8.93 -2.67
CA ALA A 148 1.63 10.11 -2.18
C ALA A 148 2.70 10.66 -3.15
N LEU A 149 3.19 9.85 -4.11
CA LEU A 149 4.22 10.23 -5.09
C LEU A 149 3.77 10.01 -6.54
N THR A 150 2.49 10.02 -6.82
CA THR A 150 1.98 9.92 -8.19
C THR A 150 2.41 11.13 -9.04
N PRO A 151 2.65 10.95 -10.35
CA PRO A 151 3.00 12.07 -11.25
C PRO A 151 1.96 13.18 -11.31
N VAL A 152 0.69 12.84 -11.06
CA VAL A 152 -0.42 13.77 -10.96
C VAL A 152 -1.01 13.66 -9.56
N MET A 153 -0.71 14.63 -8.70
CA MET A 153 -1.17 14.62 -7.32
C MET A 153 -2.65 15.02 -7.24
N CYS A 154 -3.47 14.15 -6.66
CA CYS A 154 -4.87 14.41 -6.38
C CYS A 154 -5.08 14.75 -4.90
N LEU A 155 -5.42 16.02 -4.60
CA LEU A 155 -5.75 16.51 -3.25
C LEU A 155 -7.22 16.92 -3.20
N ILE A 156 -8.12 16.03 -3.62
CA ILE A 156 -9.56 16.30 -3.73
C ILE A 156 -10.44 15.18 -3.16
N PHE A 157 -9.85 14.06 -2.75
CA PHE A 157 -10.57 12.94 -2.17
C PHE A 157 -10.75 13.09 -0.65
N GLN A 158 -11.44 12.14 -0.03
CA GLN A 158 -11.68 12.16 1.41
C GLN A 158 -10.38 12.25 2.19
N ASN A 159 -10.39 13.03 3.25
CA ASN A 159 -9.27 13.18 4.18
C ASN A 159 -7.98 13.74 3.58
N HIS A 160 -8.06 14.40 2.40
CA HIS A 160 -6.88 15.06 1.82
C HIS A 160 -6.39 16.22 2.69
N MET A 161 -5.12 16.53 2.56
CA MET A 161 -4.44 17.62 3.25
C MET A 161 -4.21 18.82 2.31
N THR A 162 -3.57 19.86 2.82
CA THR A 162 -3.23 21.04 2.03
C THR A 162 -2.05 20.77 1.08
N VAL A 163 -1.95 21.59 0.03
CA VAL A 163 -0.78 21.60 -0.89
C VAL A 163 0.51 21.85 -0.11
N GLU A 164 0.48 22.71 0.94
CA GLU A 164 1.63 22.97 1.80
C GLU A 164 2.07 21.71 2.54
N THR A 165 1.13 20.91 3.07
CA THR A 165 1.44 19.64 3.73
C THR A 165 2.12 18.69 2.74
N GLN A 166 1.55 18.52 1.55
CA GLN A 166 2.13 17.68 0.50
C GLN A 166 3.53 18.14 0.11
N TYR A 167 3.74 19.45 -0.06
CA TYR A 167 5.04 20.02 -0.36
C TYR A 167 6.08 19.71 0.73
N ASN A 168 5.71 19.83 2.01
CA ASN A 168 6.60 19.52 3.13
C ASN A 168 6.92 18.01 3.19
N THR A 169 5.96 17.14 2.90
CA THR A 169 6.19 15.70 2.74
C THR A 169 7.21 15.41 1.65
N LEU A 170 7.05 16.01 0.47
CA LEU A 170 8.01 15.82 -0.64
C LEU A 170 9.42 16.29 -0.29
N LYS A 171 9.55 17.38 0.49
CA LYS A 171 10.86 17.83 1.00
C LYS A 171 11.52 16.81 1.93
N CYS A 172 10.75 16.13 2.76
CA CYS A 172 11.26 15.05 3.62
C CYS A 172 11.68 13.84 2.79
N VAL A 173 10.84 13.42 1.84
CA VAL A 173 11.11 12.28 0.94
C VAL A 173 12.38 12.49 0.13
N LYS A 174 12.65 13.73 -0.34
CA LYS A 174 13.87 14.07 -1.09
C LYS A 174 15.16 13.73 -0.34
N ASN A 175 15.12 13.63 0.98
CA ASN A 175 16.28 13.32 1.81
C ASN A 175 16.44 11.82 2.10
N LEU A 176 15.50 10.98 1.65
CA LEU A 176 15.63 9.53 1.74
C LEU A 176 16.53 9.01 0.63
N ASP A 177 17.33 8.02 0.96
CA ASP A 177 18.26 7.37 0.01
C ASP A 177 17.54 6.20 -0.70
N PHE A 178 16.90 6.49 -1.84
CA PHE A 178 16.26 5.51 -2.69
C PHE A 178 16.47 5.82 -4.17
N ASP A 179 16.47 4.79 -5.02
CA ASP A 179 16.61 4.92 -6.48
C ASP A 179 15.27 4.77 -7.19
N TYR A 180 14.34 4.03 -6.56
CA TYR A 180 13.04 3.67 -7.14
C TYR A 180 11.92 3.94 -6.16
N TYR A 181 10.77 4.34 -6.68
CA TYR A 181 9.53 4.29 -5.91
C TYR A 181 8.44 3.58 -6.72
N LEU A 182 7.51 2.92 -6.01
CA LEU A 182 6.32 2.28 -6.57
C LEU A 182 5.08 2.92 -5.95
N THR A 183 4.09 3.18 -6.81
CA THR A 183 2.80 3.77 -6.43
C THR A 183 1.70 2.71 -6.44
#